data_6692e24c1db5b75e6f22b7b62a9a0743
#
_entry.id   6692e24c1db5b75e6f22b7b62a9a0743
#
_cell.length_a   1.000
_cell.length_b   1.000
_cell.length_c   1.000
_cell.angle_alpha   90.00
_cell.angle_beta   90.00
_cell.angle_gamma   90.00
#
_symmetry.space_group_name_H-M   'P 1'
#
loop_
_entity.id
_entity.type
_entity.pdbx_description
1 polymer ?
#
loop_
_entity_poly.entity_id
_entity_poly.type
_entity_poly.pdbx_seq_one_letter_code
_entity_poly.pdbx_strand_id
1 'polypeptide(L)'
;MHYGEALLALACLACAITIGRARRRYGEGDQPTLFCALLGFALPAAAAAVGTLPAGPGPDWQAAQLWLSQASTFLGLPLLGAAALALGRGWIWSRPNWGRVLLGLCAFFELFRQMNLLGDYRLLLSLATPLLMLYAGAVQWPRRQPPLIASGAAGLFLLAGLAAEPLRRLELLQLLLAPAYGLAAWLLLALPGSAKCPEKPVKTL
;
A
#
# COMPACT_ATOMS: atom_id res chain seq x y z
N MET A 1 10.61 -19.47 14.11
CA MET A 1 10.03 -18.37 14.94
C MET A 1 9.62 -17.25 14.01
N HIS A 2 8.32 -16.88 13.97
CA HIS A 2 7.75 -15.96 12.94
C HIS A 2 7.76 -14.49 13.42
N TYR A 3 8.87 -14.05 14.05
CA TYR A 3 8.94 -12.66 14.58
C TYR A 3 8.82 -11.60 13.50
N GLY A 4 9.36 -11.85 12.30
CA GLY A 4 9.27 -10.93 11.18
C GLY A 4 7.83 -10.73 10.70
N GLU A 5 7.05 -11.81 10.61
CA GLU A 5 5.63 -11.75 10.22
C GLU A 5 4.80 -11.01 11.26
N ALA A 6 5.03 -11.28 12.55
CA ALA A 6 4.33 -10.58 13.62
C ALA A 6 4.64 -9.07 13.62
N LEU A 7 5.91 -8.70 13.41
CA LEU A 7 6.32 -7.29 13.30
C LEU A 7 5.66 -6.61 12.09
N LEU A 8 5.65 -7.28 10.94
CA LEU A 8 5.02 -6.77 9.73
C LEU A 8 3.51 -6.62 9.92
N ALA A 9 2.84 -7.61 10.52
CA ALA A 9 1.41 -7.55 10.81
C ALA A 9 1.07 -6.35 11.71
N LEU A 10 1.83 -6.16 12.80
CA LEU A 10 1.64 -5.04 13.73
C LEU A 10 1.91 -3.69 13.07
N ALA A 11 2.98 -3.57 12.27
CA ALA A 11 3.31 -2.36 11.54
C ALA A 11 2.21 -1.97 10.54
N CYS A 12 1.76 -2.93 9.72
CA CYS A 12 0.71 -2.69 8.74
C CYS A 12 -0.64 -2.39 9.41
N LEU A 13 -0.97 -3.06 10.51
CA LEU A 13 -2.18 -2.79 11.28
C LEU A 13 -2.16 -1.38 11.88
N ALA A 14 -1.03 -0.98 12.48
CA ALA A 14 -0.85 0.37 12.99
C ALA A 14 -1.00 1.43 11.90
N CYS A 15 -0.43 1.19 10.71
CA CYS A 15 -0.59 2.06 9.53
C CYS A 15 -2.06 2.13 9.08
N ALA A 16 -2.76 0.99 9.01
CA ALA A 16 -4.17 0.93 8.65
C ALA A 16 -5.04 1.72 9.64
N ILE A 17 -4.81 1.55 10.94
CA ILE A 17 -5.54 2.32 11.99
C ILE A 17 -5.25 3.82 11.86
N THR A 18 -4.00 4.19 11.62
CA THR A 18 -3.59 5.60 11.50
C THR A 18 -4.26 6.25 10.29
N ILE A 19 -4.24 5.60 9.13
CA ILE A 19 -4.94 6.06 7.92
C ILE A 19 -6.45 6.09 8.13
N GLY A 20 -7.02 5.06 8.77
CA GLY A 20 -8.45 5.01 9.08
C GLY A 20 -8.92 6.16 9.99
N ARG A 21 -8.09 6.54 10.98
CA ARG A 21 -8.35 7.71 11.84
C ARG A 21 -8.18 9.03 11.09
N ALA A 22 -7.12 9.13 10.28
CA ALA A 22 -6.85 10.30 9.47
C ALA A 22 -7.97 10.57 8.46
N ARG A 23 -8.57 9.52 7.86
CA ARG A 23 -9.67 9.61 6.89
C ARG A 23 -10.82 10.49 7.37
N ARG A 24 -11.10 10.49 8.68
CA ARG A 24 -12.18 11.32 9.27
C ARG A 24 -11.87 12.83 9.24
N ARG A 25 -10.60 13.20 9.04
CA ARG A 25 -10.12 14.60 9.01
C ARG A 25 -9.96 15.13 7.58
N TYR A 26 -10.05 14.25 6.57
CA TYR A 26 -9.94 14.61 5.16
C TYR A 26 -11.32 14.86 4.56
N GLY A 27 -11.38 15.72 3.54
CA GLY A 27 -12.60 16.03 2.83
C GLY A 27 -13.19 14.81 2.10
N GLU A 28 -14.48 14.90 1.77
CA GLU A 28 -15.22 13.79 1.13
C GLU A 28 -14.57 13.32 -0.18
N GLY A 29 -13.90 14.21 -0.91
CA GLY A 29 -13.21 13.89 -2.17
C GLY A 29 -12.03 12.93 -1.99
N ASP A 30 -11.31 13.00 -0.87
CA ASP A 30 -10.14 12.17 -0.59
C ASP A 30 -10.47 10.86 0.13
N GLN A 31 -11.69 10.73 0.65
CA GLN A 31 -12.11 9.54 1.41
C GLN A 31 -12.00 8.24 0.62
N PRO A 32 -12.37 8.16 -0.69
CA PRO A 32 -12.20 6.94 -1.47
C PRO A 32 -10.73 6.57 -1.63
N THR A 33 -9.86 7.55 -1.86
CA THR A 33 -8.40 7.35 -1.99
C THR A 33 -7.80 6.79 -0.71
N LEU A 34 -8.15 7.38 0.44
CA LEU A 34 -7.70 6.88 1.75
C LEU A 34 -8.29 5.52 2.10
N PHE A 35 -9.49 5.19 1.60
CA PHE A 35 -10.05 3.84 1.76
C PHE A 35 -9.25 2.81 0.98
N CYS A 36 -8.85 3.11 -0.26
CA CYS A 36 -7.98 2.23 -1.05
C CYS A 36 -6.60 2.09 -0.41
N ALA A 37 -6.03 3.17 0.16
CA ALA A 37 -4.82 3.10 0.95
C ALA A 37 -4.98 2.21 2.18
N LEU A 38 -6.11 2.32 2.89
CA LEU A 38 -6.41 1.47 4.04
C LEU A 38 -6.44 -0.02 3.65
N LEU A 39 -7.08 -0.37 2.52
CA LEU A 39 -7.05 -1.73 1.98
C LEU A 39 -5.62 -2.16 1.65
N GLY A 40 -4.81 -1.25 1.10
CA GLY A 40 -3.40 -1.49 0.79
C GLY A 40 -2.55 -1.85 2.02
N PHE A 41 -2.91 -1.38 3.22
CA PHE A 41 -2.29 -1.78 4.48
C PHE A 41 -2.98 -2.99 5.14
N ALA A 42 -4.29 -3.10 5.02
CA ALA A 42 -5.05 -4.16 5.66
C ALA A 42 -4.75 -5.54 5.06
N LEU A 43 -4.57 -5.62 3.73
CA LEU A 43 -4.26 -6.88 3.05
C LEU A 43 -2.91 -7.48 3.53
N PRO A 44 -1.77 -6.75 3.54
CA PRO A 44 -0.52 -7.29 4.06
C PRO A 44 -0.59 -7.53 5.57
N ALA A 45 -1.33 -6.74 6.35
CA ALA A 45 -1.55 -7.00 7.77
C ALA A 45 -2.26 -8.34 8.00
N ALA A 46 -3.32 -8.61 7.23
CA ALA A 46 -4.06 -9.86 7.31
C ALA A 46 -3.22 -11.05 6.83
N ALA A 47 -2.48 -10.90 5.72
CA ALA A 47 -1.59 -11.94 5.21
C ALA A 47 -0.51 -12.33 6.23
N ALA A 48 0.14 -11.33 6.84
CA ALA A 48 1.16 -11.54 7.85
C ALA A 48 0.57 -12.10 9.16
N ALA A 49 -0.63 -11.65 9.57
CA ALA A 49 -1.30 -12.18 10.76
C ALA A 49 -1.63 -13.68 10.60
N VAL A 50 -2.13 -14.09 9.42
CA VAL A 50 -2.39 -15.50 9.13
C VAL A 50 -1.09 -16.31 9.11
N GLY A 51 0.02 -15.74 8.61
CA GLY A 51 1.33 -16.39 8.62
C GLY A 51 1.90 -16.63 10.02
N THR A 52 1.50 -15.83 11.04
CA THR A 52 1.92 -16.03 12.44
C THR A 52 1.18 -17.16 13.16
N LEU A 53 0.02 -17.57 12.64
CA LEU A 53 -0.77 -18.62 13.25
C LEU A 53 -0.16 -19.99 12.94
N PRO A 54 -0.20 -20.95 13.89
CA PRO A 54 0.22 -22.31 13.60
C PRO A 54 -0.60 -22.86 12.43
N ALA A 55 0.09 -23.51 11.49
CA ALA A 55 -0.56 -24.09 10.32
C ALA A 55 -1.74 -24.98 10.75
N GLY A 56 -2.94 -24.57 10.38
CA GLY A 56 -4.15 -25.36 10.62
C GLY A 56 -4.08 -26.68 9.86
N PRO A 57 -4.66 -27.75 10.40
CA PRO A 57 -4.68 -29.04 9.75
C PRO A 57 -5.69 -29.01 8.59
N GLY A 58 -5.20 -28.75 7.38
CA GLY A 58 -6.05 -28.88 6.19
C GLY A 58 -5.57 -28.11 4.97
N PRO A 59 -5.90 -28.58 3.77
CA PRO A 59 -5.56 -27.91 2.52
C PRO A 59 -6.19 -26.53 2.39
N ASP A 60 -7.36 -26.32 2.99
CA ASP A 60 -8.10 -25.04 2.91
C ASP A 60 -7.35 -23.90 3.61
N TRP A 61 -6.62 -24.18 4.69
CA TRP A 61 -5.79 -23.20 5.38
C TRP A 61 -4.63 -22.71 4.52
N GLN A 62 -3.94 -23.64 3.86
CA GLN A 62 -2.83 -23.31 2.96
C GLN A 62 -3.32 -22.50 1.74
N ALA A 63 -4.48 -22.88 1.20
CA ALA A 63 -5.11 -22.14 0.11
C ALA A 63 -5.46 -20.70 0.54
N ALA A 64 -6.08 -20.53 1.71
CA ALA A 64 -6.43 -19.21 2.23
C ALA A 64 -5.19 -18.32 2.45
N GLN A 65 -4.12 -18.88 3.01
CA GLN A 65 -2.86 -18.17 3.21
C GLN A 65 -2.23 -17.74 1.88
N LEU A 66 -2.21 -18.62 0.87
CA LEU A 66 -1.73 -18.30 -0.47
C LEU A 66 -2.55 -17.19 -1.12
N TRP A 67 -3.88 -17.28 -1.09
CA TRP A 67 -4.77 -16.26 -1.62
C TRP A 67 -4.55 -14.90 -0.96
N LEU A 68 -4.41 -14.86 0.35
CA LEU A 68 -4.22 -13.63 1.10
C LEU A 68 -2.86 -12.99 0.82
N SER A 69 -1.81 -13.82 0.71
CA SER A 69 -0.48 -13.39 0.31
C SER A 69 -0.46 -12.83 -1.13
N GLN A 70 -1.14 -13.49 -2.05
CA GLN A 70 -1.30 -13.00 -3.42
C GLN A 70 -2.10 -11.69 -3.46
N ALA A 71 -3.23 -11.60 -2.75
CA ALA A 71 -4.01 -10.38 -2.68
C ALA A 71 -3.20 -9.21 -2.10
N SER A 72 -2.38 -9.46 -1.08
CA SER A 72 -1.47 -8.46 -0.52
C SER A 72 -0.50 -7.91 -1.57
N THR A 73 0.10 -8.78 -2.38
CA THR A 73 1.10 -8.40 -3.39
C THR A 73 0.46 -7.75 -4.60
N PHE A 74 -0.60 -8.36 -5.15
CA PHE A 74 -1.18 -7.94 -6.43
C PHE A 74 -2.24 -6.85 -6.32
N LEU A 75 -2.84 -6.65 -5.16
CA LEU A 75 -3.80 -5.58 -4.89
C LEU A 75 -3.25 -4.56 -3.88
N GLY A 76 -2.68 -5.03 -2.77
CA GLY A 76 -2.24 -4.15 -1.68
C GLY A 76 -1.20 -3.12 -2.12
N LEU A 77 -0.11 -3.58 -2.72
CA LEU A 77 0.98 -2.69 -3.17
C LEU A 77 0.53 -1.68 -4.23
N PRO A 78 -0.10 -2.07 -5.36
CA PRO A 78 -0.49 -1.09 -6.38
C PRO A 78 -1.55 -0.11 -5.88
N LEU A 79 -2.43 -0.50 -4.96
CA LEU A 79 -3.40 0.41 -4.35
C LEU A 79 -2.70 1.50 -3.53
N LEU A 80 -1.61 1.18 -2.82
CA LEU A 80 -0.81 2.18 -2.11
C LEU A 80 -0.13 3.15 -3.07
N GLY A 81 0.46 2.64 -4.15
CA GLY A 81 1.08 3.47 -5.20
C GLY A 81 0.07 4.40 -5.87
N ALA A 82 -1.09 3.88 -6.25
CA ALA A 82 -2.17 4.65 -6.85
C ALA A 82 -2.74 5.71 -5.90
N ALA A 83 -2.90 5.36 -4.61
CA ALA A 83 -3.36 6.30 -3.59
C ALA A 83 -2.34 7.43 -3.35
N ALA A 84 -1.05 7.10 -3.29
CA ALA A 84 0.02 8.09 -3.18
C ALA A 84 0.03 9.04 -4.39
N LEU A 85 -0.10 8.50 -5.60
CA LEU A 85 -0.19 9.28 -6.83
C LEU A 85 -1.40 10.23 -6.82
N ALA A 86 -2.59 9.73 -6.48
CA ALA A 86 -3.82 10.50 -6.45
C ALA A 86 -3.73 11.65 -5.42
N LEU A 87 -3.25 11.38 -4.20
CA LEU A 87 -3.04 12.39 -3.18
C LEU A 87 -1.93 13.39 -3.56
N GLY A 88 -0.82 12.91 -4.14
CA GLY A 88 0.28 13.76 -4.57
C GLY A 88 -0.10 14.74 -5.67
N ARG A 89 -0.97 14.33 -6.58
CA ARG A 89 -1.49 15.16 -7.68
C ARG A 89 -2.74 15.96 -7.28
N GLY A 90 -3.33 15.70 -6.11
CA GLY A 90 -4.61 16.28 -5.71
C GLY A 90 -5.77 15.83 -6.60
N TRP A 91 -5.69 14.62 -7.18
CA TRP A 91 -6.75 14.09 -8.02
C TRP A 91 -7.92 13.58 -7.18
N ILE A 92 -9.08 14.17 -7.38
CA ILE A 92 -10.33 13.73 -6.76
C ILE A 92 -10.94 12.67 -7.67
N TRP A 93 -10.73 11.41 -7.32
CA TRP A 93 -11.36 10.30 -8.03
C TRP A 93 -12.64 9.88 -7.33
N SER A 94 -13.72 9.79 -8.12
CA SER A 94 -15.01 9.31 -7.62
C SER A 94 -14.94 7.85 -7.19
N ARG A 95 -15.83 7.43 -6.30
CA ARG A 95 -15.94 6.03 -5.85
C ARG A 95 -16.01 5.02 -7.01
N PRO A 96 -16.79 5.28 -8.10
CA PRO A 96 -16.81 4.39 -9.26
C PRO A 96 -15.46 4.22 -9.95
N ASN A 97 -14.64 5.28 -10.02
CA ASN A 97 -13.32 5.20 -10.65
C ASN A 97 -12.37 4.30 -9.85
N TRP A 98 -12.39 4.39 -8.52
CA TRP A 98 -11.63 3.47 -7.66
C TRP A 98 -12.12 2.02 -7.79
N GLY A 99 -13.44 1.80 -7.95
CA GLY A 99 -13.99 0.48 -8.27
C GLY A 99 -13.44 -0.08 -9.58
N ARG A 100 -13.31 0.75 -10.62
CA ARG A 100 -12.71 0.35 -11.91
C ARG A 100 -11.22 0.01 -11.77
N VAL A 101 -10.47 0.75 -10.96
CA VAL A 101 -9.06 0.43 -10.67
C VAL A 101 -8.95 -0.93 -9.99
N LEU A 102 -9.76 -1.19 -8.96
CA LEU A 102 -9.80 -2.47 -8.27
C LEU A 102 -10.15 -3.62 -9.22
N LEU A 103 -11.22 -3.47 -10.00
CA LEU A 103 -11.62 -4.48 -10.99
C LEU A 103 -10.55 -4.69 -12.05
N GLY A 104 -9.90 -3.61 -12.51
CA GLY A 104 -8.77 -3.69 -13.44
C GLY A 104 -7.62 -4.50 -12.87
N LEU A 105 -7.20 -4.25 -11.63
CA LEU A 105 -6.15 -5.02 -10.96
C LEU A 105 -6.52 -6.50 -10.83
N CYS A 106 -7.77 -6.82 -10.47
CA CYS A 106 -8.25 -8.20 -10.43
C CYS A 106 -8.25 -8.86 -11.80
N ALA A 107 -8.70 -8.15 -12.84
CA ALA A 107 -8.72 -8.66 -14.21
C ALA A 107 -7.29 -8.89 -14.74
N PHE A 108 -6.36 -7.96 -14.50
CA PHE A 108 -4.96 -8.15 -14.86
C PHE A 108 -4.32 -9.32 -14.11
N PHE A 109 -4.58 -9.44 -12.80
CA PHE A 109 -4.10 -10.58 -12.02
C PHE A 109 -4.55 -11.91 -12.65
N GLU A 110 -5.84 -12.03 -12.97
CA GLU A 110 -6.39 -13.25 -13.57
C GLU A 110 -5.83 -13.51 -14.98
N LEU A 111 -5.67 -12.45 -15.79
CA LEU A 111 -5.07 -12.56 -17.13
C LEU A 111 -3.63 -13.08 -17.06
N PHE A 112 -2.78 -12.47 -16.21
CA PHE A 112 -1.38 -12.89 -16.06
C PHE A 112 -1.27 -14.28 -15.43
N ARG A 113 -2.22 -14.66 -14.58
CA ARG A 113 -2.32 -16.02 -14.02
C ARG A 113 -2.58 -17.04 -15.13
N GLN A 114 -3.52 -16.78 -16.04
CA GLN A 114 -3.85 -17.66 -17.15
C GLN A 114 -2.69 -17.77 -18.15
N MET A 115 -1.93 -16.70 -18.35
CA MET A 115 -0.75 -16.69 -19.22
C MET A 115 0.50 -17.31 -18.58
N ASN A 116 0.45 -17.76 -17.31
CA ASN A 116 1.60 -18.23 -16.52
C ASN A 116 2.74 -17.17 -16.37
N LEU A 117 2.40 -15.88 -16.42
CA LEU A 117 3.33 -14.76 -16.32
C LEU A 117 3.22 -14.03 -14.96
N LEU A 118 2.79 -14.73 -13.92
CA LEU A 118 2.64 -14.12 -12.57
C LEU A 118 3.97 -13.58 -12.01
N GLY A 119 5.10 -14.19 -12.36
CA GLY A 119 6.43 -13.72 -11.97
C GLY A 119 6.74 -12.33 -12.52
N ASP A 120 6.52 -12.14 -13.81
CA ASP A 120 6.74 -10.87 -14.50
C ASP A 120 5.79 -9.78 -14.01
N TYR A 121 4.52 -10.15 -13.79
CA TYR A 121 3.53 -9.24 -13.21
C TYR A 121 3.90 -8.79 -11.81
N ARG A 122 4.39 -9.70 -10.96
CA ARG A 122 4.91 -9.38 -9.64
C ARG A 122 6.08 -8.41 -9.71
N LEU A 123 7.05 -8.64 -10.59
CA LEU A 123 8.16 -7.73 -10.82
C LEU A 123 7.68 -6.34 -11.27
N LEU A 124 6.76 -6.29 -12.23
CA LEU A 124 6.18 -5.04 -12.72
C LEU A 124 5.53 -4.25 -11.57
N LEU A 125 4.74 -4.88 -10.73
CA LEU A 125 4.07 -4.21 -9.61
C LEU A 125 5.06 -3.78 -8.51
N SER A 126 6.08 -4.61 -8.24
CA SER A 126 7.11 -4.30 -7.24
C SER A 126 7.99 -3.11 -7.65
N LEU A 127 8.13 -2.85 -8.95
CA LEU A 127 8.81 -1.66 -9.49
C LEU A 127 7.86 -0.47 -9.64
N ALA A 128 6.65 -0.70 -10.15
CA ALA A 128 5.68 0.37 -10.40
C ALA A 128 5.25 1.09 -9.10
N THR A 129 5.01 0.35 -8.03
CA THR A 129 4.56 0.93 -6.76
C THR A 129 5.57 1.94 -6.17
N PRO A 130 6.85 1.61 -5.96
CA PRO A 130 7.83 2.56 -5.47
C PRO A 130 8.06 3.74 -6.43
N LEU A 131 8.00 3.51 -7.76
CA LEU A 131 8.10 4.59 -8.74
C LEU A 131 6.92 5.57 -8.62
N LEU A 132 5.70 5.08 -8.44
CA LEU A 132 4.54 5.93 -8.20
C LEU A 132 4.67 6.74 -6.90
N MET A 133 5.21 6.14 -5.83
CA MET A 133 5.47 6.83 -4.57
C MET A 133 6.55 7.91 -4.73
N LEU A 134 7.65 7.60 -5.43
CA LEU A 134 8.70 8.58 -5.75
C LEU A 134 8.15 9.76 -6.54
N TYR A 135 7.37 9.48 -7.57
CA TYR A 135 6.75 10.51 -8.39
C TYR A 135 5.79 11.37 -7.57
N ALA A 136 4.94 10.76 -6.72
CA ALA A 136 4.04 11.48 -5.83
C ALA A 136 4.79 12.42 -4.86
N GLY A 137 5.92 11.98 -4.33
CA GLY A 137 6.80 12.80 -3.51
C GLY A 137 7.46 13.93 -4.29
N ALA A 138 7.98 13.62 -5.50
CA ALA A 138 8.70 14.58 -6.35
C ALA A 138 7.80 15.74 -6.81
N VAL A 139 6.52 15.48 -7.10
CA VAL A 139 5.54 16.50 -7.49
C VAL A 139 5.32 17.55 -6.38
N GLN A 140 5.63 17.21 -5.13
CA GLN A 140 5.50 18.15 -4.00
C GLN A 140 6.69 19.13 -3.86
N TRP A 141 7.64 19.12 -4.80
CA TRP A 141 8.72 20.12 -4.79
C TRP A 141 8.13 21.56 -4.83
N PRO A 142 8.58 22.53 -3.97
CA PRO A 142 9.85 22.58 -3.22
C PRO A 142 9.79 22.09 -1.76
N ARG A 143 8.70 21.46 -1.31
CA ARG A 143 8.65 20.88 0.05
C ARG A 143 9.61 19.69 0.14
N ARG A 144 10.64 19.79 0.99
CA ARG A 144 11.69 18.75 1.08
C ARG A 144 11.24 17.47 1.77
N GLN A 145 10.25 17.51 2.65
CA GLN A 145 9.83 16.36 3.45
C GLN A 145 9.21 15.23 2.60
N PRO A 146 8.18 15.47 1.74
CA PRO A 146 7.56 14.40 0.98
C PRO A 146 8.52 13.63 0.06
N PRO A 147 9.44 14.27 -0.71
CA PRO A 147 10.36 13.53 -1.57
C PRO A 147 11.38 12.70 -0.78
N LEU A 148 11.84 13.16 0.40
CA LEU A 148 12.74 12.38 1.25
C LEU A 148 12.05 11.14 1.83
N ILE A 149 10.80 11.27 2.29
CA ILE A 149 10.02 10.14 2.79
C ILE A 149 9.72 9.16 1.64
N ALA A 150 9.35 9.67 0.47
CA ALA A 150 9.07 8.88 -0.71
C ALA A 150 10.30 8.09 -1.18
N SER A 151 11.49 8.70 -1.18
CA SER A 151 12.75 8.02 -1.54
C SER A 151 13.11 6.93 -0.54
N GLY A 152 12.93 7.18 0.75
CA GLY A 152 13.13 6.17 1.80
C GLY A 152 12.18 4.99 1.66
N ALA A 153 10.88 5.26 1.50
CA ALA A 153 9.87 4.22 1.30
C ALA A 153 10.15 3.39 0.04
N ALA A 154 10.37 4.07 -1.09
CA ALA A 154 10.63 3.41 -2.36
C ALA A 154 11.93 2.59 -2.34
N GLY A 155 13.00 3.12 -1.73
CA GLY A 155 14.27 2.42 -1.56
C GLY A 155 14.10 1.12 -0.77
N LEU A 156 13.35 1.15 0.33
CA LEU A 156 13.07 -0.05 1.13
C LEU A 156 12.20 -1.08 0.39
N PHE A 157 11.17 -0.64 -0.35
CA PHE A 157 10.38 -1.56 -1.18
C PHE A 157 11.21 -2.20 -2.29
N LEU A 158 12.09 -1.44 -2.96
CA LEU A 158 13.00 -1.96 -3.98
C LEU A 158 14.01 -2.93 -3.38
N LEU A 159 14.63 -2.60 -2.25
CA LEU A 159 15.55 -3.49 -1.55
C LEU A 159 14.86 -4.78 -1.11
N ALA A 160 13.63 -4.69 -0.59
CA ALA A 160 12.83 -5.84 -0.24
C ALA A 160 12.52 -6.71 -1.48
N GLY A 161 12.16 -6.10 -2.62
CA GLY A 161 11.93 -6.81 -3.88
C GLY A 161 13.17 -7.53 -4.39
N LEU A 162 14.34 -6.88 -4.34
CA LEU A 162 15.61 -7.46 -4.74
C LEU A 162 16.10 -8.56 -3.79
N ALA A 163 15.86 -8.39 -2.48
CA ALA A 163 16.24 -9.38 -1.47
C ALA A 163 15.40 -10.67 -1.53
N ALA A 164 14.24 -10.62 -2.16
CA ALA A 164 13.33 -11.77 -2.25
C ALA A 164 13.91 -12.92 -3.09
N GLU A 165 14.73 -12.63 -4.11
CA GLU A 165 15.25 -13.64 -5.04
C GLU A 165 16.52 -14.37 -4.54
N PRO A 166 17.64 -13.67 -4.17
CA PRO A 166 18.88 -14.37 -3.90
C PRO A 166 19.03 -14.89 -2.47
N LEU A 167 18.36 -14.30 -1.49
CA LEU A 167 18.67 -14.54 -0.08
C LEU A 167 17.74 -15.51 0.63
N ARG A 168 16.58 -15.90 0.05
CA ARG A 168 15.56 -16.79 0.68
C ARG A 168 15.35 -16.53 2.19
N ARG A 169 15.80 -15.39 2.70
CA ARG A 169 15.65 -15.00 4.11
C ARG A 169 14.35 -14.22 4.26
N LEU A 170 13.25 -14.94 4.33
CA LEU A 170 11.91 -14.37 4.59
C LEU A 170 11.93 -13.38 5.77
N GLU A 171 12.74 -13.60 6.78
CA GLU A 171 12.86 -12.70 7.94
C GLU A 171 13.42 -11.32 7.56
N LEU A 172 14.48 -11.26 6.74
CA LEU A 172 15.03 -9.97 6.27
C LEU A 172 14.06 -9.21 5.39
N LEU A 173 13.34 -9.92 4.52
CA LEU A 173 12.29 -9.32 3.69
C LEU A 173 11.23 -8.65 4.55
N GLN A 174 10.73 -9.32 5.57
CA GLN A 174 9.69 -8.81 6.47
C GLN A 174 10.21 -7.65 7.32
N LEU A 175 11.46 -7.70 7.78
CA LEU A 175 12.11 -6.62 8.51
C LEU A 175 12.28 -5.35 7.66
N LEU A 176 12.53 -5.48 6.35
CA LEU A 176 12.60 -4.35 5.43
C LEU A 176 11.20 -3.80 5.07
N LEU A 177 10.21 -4.68 4.93
CA LEU A 177 8.85 -4.29 4.58
C LEU A 177 8.15 -3.51 5.71
N ALA A 178 8.38 -3.86 6.97
CA ALA A 178 7.73 -3.18 8.10
C ALA A 178 8.02 -1.65 8.12
N PRO A 179 9.28 -1.17 8.07
CA PRO A 179 9.57 0.25 7.98
C PRO A 179 9.15 0.86 6.62
N ALA A 180 9.18 0.09 5.52
CA ALA A 180 8.71 0.56 4.23
C ALA A 180 7.23 0.94 4.27
N TYR A 181 6.38 0.11 4.86
CA TYR A 181 4.96 0.42 5.06
C TYR A 181 4.76 1.60 6.01
N GLY A 182 5.58 1.73 7.07
CA GLY A 182 5.57 2.87 7.98
C GLY A 182 5.85 4.19 7.25
N LEU A 183 6.89 4.22 6.42
CA LEU A 183 7.22 5.38 5.60
C LEU A 183 6.16 5.67 4.53
N ALA A 184 5.56 4.64 3.94
CA ALA A 184 4.46 4.81 2.98
C ALA A 184 3.23 5.44 3.66
N ALA A 185 2.86 5.02 4.87
CA ALA A 185 1.79 5.64 5.64
C ALA A 185 2.12 7.10 5.98
N TRP A 186 3.35 7.37 6.41
CA TRP A 186 3.79 8.74 6.68
C TRP A 186 3.75 9.60 5.41
N LEU A 187 4.22 9.09 4.27
CA LEU A 187 4.12 9.78 2.99
C LEU A 187 2.68 10.17 2.66
N LEU A 188 1.72 9.22 2.76
CA LEU A 188 0.31 9.48 2.48
C LEU A 188 -0.27 10.58 3.38
N LEU A 189 0.16 10.66 4.65
CA LEU A 189 -0.25 11.71 5.59
C LEU A 189 0.45 13.05 5.35
N ALA A 190 1.66 13.03 4.78
CA ALA A 190 2.42 14.24 4.44
C ALA A 190 1.96 14.87 3.12
N LEU A 191 1.30 14.10 2.24
CA LEU A 191 0.74 14.59 0.99
C LEU A 191 -0.49 15.48 1.28
N PRO A 192 -0.64 16.62 0.56
CA PRO A 192 -1.64 17.62 0.91
C PRO A 192 -3.09 17.17 0.66
N GLY A 193 -3.34 16.14 -0.16
CA GLY A 193 -4.69 15.80 -0.57
C GLY A 193 -5.41 16.96 -1.26
N SER A 194 -6.67 16.77 -1.67
CA SER A 194 -7.46 17.83 -2.31
C SER A 194 -8.05 18.85 -1.32
N ALA A 195 -7.96 18.59 -0.02
CA ALA A 195 -8.72 19.35 0.96
C ALA A 195 -7.98 19.64 2.28
N LYS A 196 -7.08 20.60 2.25
CA LYS A 196 -7.19 21.69 3.22
C LYS A 196 -7.85 22.85 2.48
N CYS A 197 -9.12 22.72 2.15
CA CYS A 197 -9.93 23.91 1.86
C CYS A 197 -9.93 24.74 3.16
N PRO A 198 -9.39 25.97 3.16
CA PRO A 198 -9.59 26.84 4.30
C PRO A 198 -11.10 27.02 4.43
N GLU A 199 -11.65 26.62 5.56
CA GLU A 199 -13.01 26.94 5.98
C GLU A 199 -13.20 28.43 5.74
N LYS A 200 -13.98 28.77 4.72
CA LYS A 200 -14.31 30.17 4.46
C LYS A 200 -15.00 30.66 5.73
N PRO A 201 -14.52 31.76 6.35
CA PRO A 201 -15.19 32.31 7.49
C PRO A 201 -16.64 32.62 7.06
N VAL A 202 -17.59 31.99 7.74
CA VAL A 202 -19.01 32.29 7.59
C VAL A 202 -19.13 33.78 7.88
N LYS A 203 -19.33 34.58 6.82
CA LYS A 203 -19.76 35.97 6.98
C LYS A 203 -21.14 35.93 7.60
N THR A 204 -21.20 36.09 8.92
CA THR A 204 -22.41 36.46 9.64
C THR A 204 -22.81 37.84 9.13
N LEU A 205 -23.87 37.92 8.34
CA LEU A 205 -24.63 39.11 8.04
C LEU A 205 -25.55 39.42 9.19
#